data_d5aa0eace1dca741c9d2d4f4701a692f
#
_entry.id   d5aa0eace1dca741c9d2d4f4701a692f
#
_cell.length_a   1.000
_cell.length_b   1.000
_cell.length_c   1.000
_cell.angle_alpha   90.00
_cell.angle_beta   90.00
_cell.angle_gamma   90.00
#
_symmetry.space_group_name_H-M   'P 1'
#
loop_
_entity.id
_entity.type
_entity.pdbx_description
1 polymer ?
#
loop_
_entity_poly.entity_id
_entity_poly.type
_entity_poly.pdbx_seq_one_letter_code
_entity_poly.pdbx_strand_id
1 'polypeptide(L)'
;MKITFISDTHTNMYDKRYKELMLPEGDILCFSGDLMTSGHNEGELIHFLKWFSKQPFKCKIFIAGNHDRYLENYPLLANDFISKFKNEGVVYLNNSSFEYKGIKFYGTPHQPYFCGWAFNVPDCEKLMHTYQQIPDDTDILLTHCPPFGILDKSHQPNYSNPTGEECLGSKELKKVLDEKTERNCQPKVVAFGHIHGDGGKKEKIGKTLYINASLCDEYYDPTNSIISIDF
;
A
#
# COMPACT_ATOMS: atom_id res chain seq x y z
N MET A 1 10.68 15.29 8.61
CA MET A 1 10.86 13.86 8.96
C MET A 1 11.05 13.07 7.68
N LYS A 2 12.00 12.11 7.67
CA LYS A 2 12.20 11.27 6.51
C LYS A 2 11.27 10.06 6.56
N ILE A 3 10.42 9.92 5.53
CA ILE A 3 9.43 8.85 5.40
C ILE A 3 9.78 8.02 4.16
N THR A 4 9.86 6.71 4.34
CA THR A 4 10.14 5.74 3.27
C THR A 4 8.89 4.95 2.95
N PHE A 5 8.64 4.71 1.67
CA PHE A 5 7.48 3.98 1.15
C PHE A 5 7.93 2.77 0.36
N ILE A 6 7.34 1.61 0.65
CA ILE A 6 7.53 0.34 -0.05
C ILE A 6 6.21 -0.41 -0.08
N SER A 7 6.06 -1.37 -1.01
CA SER A 7 4.95 -2.32 -1.07
C SER A 7 5.33 -3.54 -1.93
N ASP A 8 4.43 -4.50 -2.04
CA ASP A 8 4.49 -5.62 -2.98
C ASP A 8 5.79 -6.43 -2.85
N THR A 9 6.07 -6.91 -1.64
CA THR A 9 7.21 -7.79 -1.37
C THR A 9 6.89 -9.26 -1.59
N HIS A 10 5.59 -9.63 -1.59
CA HIS A 10 5.07 -10.98 -1.84
C HIS A 10 5.82 -12.08 -1.07
N THR A 11 6.16 -11.84 0.20
CA THR A 11 6.93 -12.75 1.08
C THR A 11 8.26 -13.25 0.49
N ASN A 12 8.68 -12.72 -0.65
CA ASN A 12 9.96 -13.08 -1.30
C ASN A 12 11.20 -12.74 -0.44
N MET A 13 10.98 -12.43 0.82
CA MET A 13 12.00 -12.18 1.85
C MET A 13 12.90 -13.38 2.13
N TYR A 14 12.53 -14.56 1.62
CA TYR A 14 13.45 -15.72 1.54
C TYR A 14 14.42 -15.60 0.37
N ASP A 15 14.11 -14.80 -0.63
CA ASP A 15 14.99 -14.51 -1.74
C ASP A 15 16.20 -13.71 -1.24
N LYS A 16 17.40 -14.08 -1.68
CA LYS A 16 18.64 -13.36 -1.33
C LYS A 16 18.56 -11.88 -1.66
N ARG A 17 17.86 -11.52 -2.74
CA ARG A 17 17.67 -10.13 -3.20
C ARG A 17 16.99 -9.26 -2.14
N TYR A 18 16.01 -9.80 -1.40
CA TYR A 18 15.37 -9.09 -0.29
C TYR A 18 16.22 -9.08 0.99
N LYS A 19 17.04 -10.11 1.21
CA LYS A 19 17.99 -10.11 2.36
C LYS A 19 19.03 -9.01 2.24
N GLU A 20 19.36 -8.63 1.02
CA GLU A 20 20.33 -7.57 0.69
C GLU A 20 19.62 -6.22 0.48
N LEU A 21 18.28 -6.15 0.57
CA LEU A 21 17.52 -4.92 0.44
C LEU A 21 17.86 -3.97 1.60
N MET A 22 18.69 -2.98 1.30
CA MET A 22 19.05 -1.91 2.24
C MET A 22 18.02 -0.80 2.14
N LEU A 23 17.12 -0.71 3.12
CA LEU A 23 16.23 0.44 3.22
C LEU A 23 17.05 1.68 3.65
N PRO A 24 16.79 2.85 3.03
CA PRO A 24 17.46 4.09 3.45
C PRO A 24 17.03 4.46 4.87
N GLU A 25 17.94 4.99 5.67
CA GLU A 25 17.63 5.48 7.01
C GLU A 25 16.51 6.51 7.00
N GLY A 26 15.58 6.42 7.95
CA GLY A 26 14.43 7.29 8.07
C GLY A 26 13.74 7.22 9.41
N ASP A 27 12.72 8.06 9.59
CA ASP A 27 11.92 8.10 10.82
C ASP A 27 10.74 7.14 10.76
N ILE A 28 10.09 7.06 9.59
CA ILE A 28 8.84 6.30 9.37
C ILE A 28 9.00 5.42 8.12
N LEU A 29 8.58 4.16 8.24
CA LEU A 29 8.43 3.23 7.12
C LEU A 29 6.95 2.98 6.88
N CYS A 30 6.47 3.25 5.66
CA CYS A 30 5.12 2.95 5.20
C CYS A 30 5.13 1.79 4.22
N PHE A 31 4.21 0.84 4.40
CA PHE A 31 4.07 -0.34 3.55
C PHE A 31 2.63 -0.43 3.01
N SER A 32 2.47 -0.39 1.69
CA SER A 32 1.18 -0.24 1.02
C SER A 32 0.57 -1.56 0.50
N GLY A 33 0.76 -2.67 1.22
CA GLY A 33 0.09 -3.95 0.93
C GLY A 33 0.88 -4.94 0.11
N ASP A 34 0.31 -6.15 -0.04
CA ASP A 34 0.91 -7.32 -0.67
C ASP A 34 2.23 -7.74 0.00
N LEU A 35 2.11 -7.94 1.30
CA LEU A 35 3.18 -8.48 2.13
C LEU A 35 3.32 -10.01 1.99
N MET A 36 2.24 -10.70 1.56
CA MET A 36 2.18 -12.15 1.41
C MET A 36 2.15 -12.56 -0.07
N THR A 37 2.52 -13.79 -0.38
CA THR A 37 2.48 -14.33 -1.77
C THR A 37 1.07 -14.78 -2.15
N SER A 38 0.48 -15.68 -1.37
CA SER A 38 -0.89 -16.17 -1.57
C SER A 38 -1.79 -15.92 -0.36
N GLY A 39 -1.20 -15.63 0.77
CA GLY A 39 -1.87 -15.18 1.97
C GLY A 39 -2.76 -16.23 2.65
N HIS A 40 -2.53 -17.54 2.46
CA HIS A 40 -3.39 -18.57 3.01
C HIS A 40 -3.05 -18.99 4.43
N ASN A 41 -1.85 -18.69 4.92
CA ASN A 41 -1.40 -19.15 6.22
C ASN A 41 -0.68 -18.06 7.01
N GLU A 42 -0.69 -18.21 8.34
CA GLU A 42 -0.06 -17.26 9.27
C GLU A 42 1.46 -17.17 9.15
N GLY A 43 2.09 -18.20 8.60
CA GLY A 43 3.56 -18.24 8.48
C GLY A 43 4.12 -17.11 7.66
N GLU A 44 3.46 -16.75 6.55
CA GLU A 44 3.84 -15.61 5.72
C GLU A 44 3.72 -14.29 6.50
N LEU A 45 2.60 -14.07 7.20
CA LEU A 45 2.37 -12.89 8.03
C LEU A 45 3.43 -12.77 9.15
N ILE A 46 3.66 -13.87 9.90
CA ILE A 46 4.63 -13.89 10.99
C ILE A 46 6.05 -13.61 10.46
N HIS A 47 6.37 -14.13 9.28
CA HIS A 47 7.67 -13.88 8.65
C HIS A 47 7.84 -12.40 8.29
N PHE A 48 6.83 -11.80 7.64
CA PHE A 48 6.81 -10.37 7.34
C PHE A 48 6.97 -9.53 8.61
N LEU A 49 6.17 -9.80 9.65
CA LEU A 49 6.22 -9.03 10.90
C LEU A 49 7.59 -9.08 11.57
N LYS A 50 8.24 -10.26 11.58
CA LYS A 50 9.61 -10.43 12.11
C LYS A 50 10.65 -9.62 11.33
N TRP A 51 10.50 -9.51 10.03
CA TRP A 51 11.37 -8.69 9.21
C TRP A 51 11.05 -7.21 9.38
N PHE A 52 9.78 -6.84 9.25
CA PHE A 52 9.31 -5.46 9.29
C PHE A 52 9.63 -4.78 10.62
N SER A 53 9.44 -5.51 11.74
CA SER A 53 9.75 -5.01 13.08
C SER A 53 11.24 -4.66 13.26
N LYS A 54 12.14 -5.36 12.59
CA LYS A 54 13.61 -5.16 12.67
C LYS A 54 14.13 -4.02 11.80
N GLN A 55 13.28 -3.44 10.93
CA GLN A 55 13.72 -2.33 10.10
C GLN A 55 14.06 -1.11 10.96
N PRO A 56 15.13 -0.34 10.63
CA PRO A 56 15.68 0.71 11.48
C PRO A 56 14.86 2.01 11.46
N PHE A 57 13.54 1.88 11.63
CA PHE A 57 12.59 2.99 11.70
C PHE A 57 11.89 3.00 13.06
N LYS A 58 11.62 4.18 13.61
CA LYS A 58 10.93 4.32 14.90
C LYS A 58 9.44 3.99 14.80
N CYS A 59 8.82 4.26 13.66
CA CYS A 59 7.43 3.98 13.37
C CYS A 59 7.36 3.22 12.03
N LYS A 60 6.59 2.13 12.00
CA LYS A 60 6.42 1.26 10.86
C LYS A 60 4.94 0.99 10.67
N ILE A 61 4.36 1.58 9.62
CA ILE A 61 2.92 1.54 9.34
C ILE A 61 2.69 0.68 8.12
N PHE A 62 1.74 -0.26 8.18
CA PHE A 62 1.39 -1.06 7.03
C PHE A 62 -0.12 -1.23 6.86
N ILE A 63 -0.53 -1.47 5.64
CA ILE A 63 -1.87 -1.96 5.26
C ILE A 63 -1.73 -3.32 4.60
N ALA A 64 -2.85 -4.02 4.42
CA ALA A 64 -2.92 -5.21 3.59
C ALA A 64 -3.09 -4.86 2.10
N GLY A 65 -2.83 -5.84 1.22
CA GLY A 65 -3.17 -5.83 -0.19
C GLY A 65 -4.01 -7.04 -0.57
N ASN A 66 -4.20 -7.26 -1.87
CA ASN A 66 -5.06 -8.35 -2.34
C ASN A 66 -4.46 -9.75 -2.13
N HIS A 67 -3.16 -9.89 -2.04
CA HIS A 67 -2.52 -11.16 -1.71
C HIS A 67 -2.60 -11.52 -0.22
N ASP A 68 -3.05 -10.62 0.63
CA ASP A 68 -3.00 -10.76 2.09
C ASP A 68 -4.27 -11.41 2.67
N ARG A 69 -4.70 -12.55 2.10
CA ARG A 69 -5.95 -13.26 2.44
C ARG A 69 -6.07 -13.61 3.92
N TYR A 70 -4.96 -13.91 4.61
CA TYR A 70 -5.01 -14.23 6.03
C TYR A 70 -5.47 -13.05 6.89
N LEU A 71 -5.09 -11.83 6.49
CA LEU A 71 -5.52 -10.59 7.18
C LEU A 71 -7.02 -10.32 7.01
N GLU A 72 -7.60 -10.69 5.87
CA GLU A 72 -9.04 -10.58 5.62
C GLU A 72 -9.83 -11.71 6.31
N ASN A 73 -9.40 -12.97 6.12
CA ASN A 73 -10.16 -14.14 6.54
C ASN A 73 -10.07 -14.42 8.04
N TYR A 74 -8.97 -14.02 8.69
CA TYR A 74 -8.71 -14.28 10.12
C TYR A 74 -8.27 -13.02 10.87
N PRO A 75 -9.07 -11.92 10.83
CA PRO A 75 -8.62 -10.61 11.32
C PRO A 75 -8.29 -10.60 12.82
N LEU A 76 -9.00 -11.39 13.63
CA LEU A 76 -8.72 -11.46 15.07
C LEU A 76 -7.38 -12.15 15.36
N LEU A 77 -7.09 -13.27 14.67
CA LEU A 77 -5.82 -13.98 14.82
C LEU A 77 -4.65 -13.16 14.27
N ALA A 78 -4.85 -12.51 13.12
CA ALA A 78 -3.85 -11.62 12.55
C ALA A 78 -3.50 -10.46 13.48
N ASN A 79 -4.50 -9.82 14.08
CA ASN A 79 -4.31 -8.75 15.07
C ASN A 79 -3.58 -9.24 16.33
N ASP A 80 -3.80 -10.49 16.78
CA ASP A 80 -3.05 -11.07 17.90
C ASP A 80 -1.56 -11.20 17.56
N PHE A 81 -1.22 -11.66 16.36
CA PHE A 81 0.17 -11.70 15.90
C PHE A 81 0.78 -10.30 15.78
N ILE A 82 0.07 -9.34 15.18
CA ILE A 82 0.54 -7.96 14.97
C ILE A 82 0.80 -7.27 16.31
N SER A 83 -0.08 -7.47 17.28
CA SER A 83 0.00 -6.85 18.60
C SER A 83 1.32 -7.15 19.33
N LYS A 84 1.93 -8.30 19.06
CA LYS A 84 3.22 -8.72 19.66
C LYS A 84 4.39 -7.84 19.23
N PHE A 85 4.24 -7.08 18.14
CA PHE A 85 5.27 -6.19 17.59
C PHE A 85 4.97 -4.70 17.81
N LYS A 86 3.97 -4.39 18.64
CA LYS A 86 3.58 -3.00 18.94
C LYS A 86 4.71 -2.19 19.58
N ASN A 87 5.48 -2.82 20.46
CA ASN A 87 6.61 -2.18 21.16
C ASN A 87 7.78 -1.85 20.23
N GLU A 88 7.87 -2.53 19.08
CA GLU A 88 8.81 -2.24 18.01
C GLU A 88 8.32 -1.16 17.05
N GLY A 89 7.18 -0.52 17.36
CA GLY A 89 6.60 0.57 16.57
C GLY A 89 5.85 0.11 15.32
N VAL A 90 5.37 -1.14 15.28
CA VAL A 90 4.57 -1.68 14.18
C VAL A 90 3.10 -1.32 14.36
N VAL A 91 2.49 -0.76 13.31
CA VAL A 91 1.08 -0.32 13.28
C VAL A 91 0.43 -0.86 12.00
N TYR A 92 -0.70 -1.54 12.15
CA TYR A 92 -1.54 -2.00 11.05
C TYR A 92 -2.77 -1.10 10.91
N LEU A 93 -3.06 -0.68 9.67
CA LEU A 93 -4.25 0.11 9.36
C LEU A 93 -5.17 -0.67 8.41
N ASN A 94 -6.46 -0.69 8.77
CA ASN A 94 -7.54 -1.22 7.94
C ASN A 94 -8.75 -0.32 8.16
N ASN A 95 -9.06 0.55 7.21
CA ASN A 95 -10.06 1.61 7.31
C ASN A 95 -9.93 2.39 8.62
N SER A 96 -8.71 2.76 8.96
CA SER A 96 -8.42 3.38 10.25
C SER A 96 -7.33 4.43 10.16
N SER A 97 -7.37 5.36 11.11
CA SER A 97 -6.40 6.44 11.26
C SER A 97 -5.36 6.12 12.33
N PHE A 98 -4.20 6.72 12.16
CA PHE A 98 -3.12 6.72 13.14
C PHE A 98 -2.40 8.07 13.10
N GLU A 99 -1.99 8.59 14.25
CA GLU A 99 -1.22 9.83 14.32
C GLU A 99 0.16 9.55 14.91
N TYR A 100 1.20 10.05 14.26
CA TYR A 100 2.56 9.99 14.75
C TYR A 100 3.27 11.34 14.57
N LYS A 101 3.68 11.94 15.69
CA LYS A 101 4.36 13.25 15.73
C LYS A 101 3.62 14.35 14.95
N GLY A 102 2.31 14.40 15.06
CA GLY A 102 1.46 15.40 14.41
C GLY A 102 1.18 15.14 12.93
N ILE A 103 1.64 14.02 12.36
CA ILE A 103 1.27 13.57 11.00
C ILE A 103 0.12 12.57 11.12
N LYS A 104 -0.96 12.81 10.39
CA LYS A 104 -2.15 11.95 10.36
C LYS A 104 -2.12 11.02 9.17
N PHE A 105 -2.10 9.73 9.47
CA PHE A 105 -2.17 8.64 8.50
C PHE A 105 -3.58 8.06 8.45
N TYR A 106 -4.00 7.65 7.28
CA TYR A 106 -5.14 6.77 7.09
C TYR A 106 -4.75 5.64 6.16
N GLY A 107 -5.21 4.42 6.46
CA GLY A 107 -4.91 3.24 5.67
C GLY A 107 -6.16 2.44 5.31
N THR A 108 -6.30 2.05 4.03
CA THR A 108 -7.35 1.18 3.53
C THR A 108 -6.82 0.19 2.51
N PRO A 109 -7.03 -1.14 2.70
CA PRO A 109 -6.61 -2.17 1.74
C PRO A 109 -7.63 -2.40 0.63
N HIS A 110 -8.86 -1.91 0.77
CA HIS A 110 -9.98 -2.22 -0.11
C HIS A 110 -9.75 -1.70 -1.53
N GLN A 111 -10.22 -2.50 -2.52
CA GLN A 111 -10.01 -2.23 -3.93
C GLN A 111 -11.18 -2.73 -4.79
N PRO A 112 -11.25 -2.33 -6.09
CA PRO A 112 -12.16 -2.92 -7.05
C PRO A 112 -11.99 -4.43 -7.15
N TYR A 113 -13.06 -5.14 -7.53
CA TYR A 113 -13.02 -6.59 -7.68
C TYR A 113 -12.02 -7.01 -8.76
N PHE A 114 -11.12 -7.89 -8.38
CA PHE A 114 -10.15 -8.52 -9.27
C PHE A 114 -9.93 -9.99 -8.88
N CYS A 115 -10.26 -10.93 -9.76
CA CYS A 115 -9.93 -12.37 -9.68
C CYS A 115 -10.21 -13.06 -8.33
N GLY A 116 -11.16 -12.59 -7.52
CA GLY A 116 -11.50 -13.18 -6.23
C GLY A 116 -10.36 -13.16 -5.19
N TRP A 117 -9.47 -12.19 -5.27
CA TRP A 117 -8.44 -11.92 -4.28
C TRP A 117 -9.03 -11.29 -2.99
N ALA A 118 -8.18 -11.02 -1.98
CA ALA A 118 -8.60 -10.39 -0.73
C ALA A 118 -8.95 -8.89 -0.91
N PHE A 119 -9.68 -8.36 0.03
CA PHE A 119 -10.08 -6.95 0.14
C PHE A 119 -10.80 -6.39 -1.10
N ASN A 120 -11.33 -7.27 -1.93
CA ASN A 120 -12.13 -6.93 -3.09
C ASN A 120 -13.52 -6.45 -2.66
N VAL A 121 -13.96 -5.33 -3.22
CA VAL A 121 -15.33 -4.84 -3.07
C VAL A 121 -16.00 -4.80 -4.46
N PRO A 122 -16.83 -5.81 -4.79
CA PRO A 122 -17.45 -5.90 -6.13
C PRO A 122 -18.46 -4.79 -6.41
N ASP A 123 -19.05 -4.23 -5.37
CA ASP A 123 -20.05 -3.18 -5.42
C ASP A 123 -19.38 -1.80 -5.41
N CYS A 124 -19.45 -1.09 -6.54
CA CYS A 124 -18.85 0.24 -6.70
C CYS A 124 -19.40 1.27 -5.70
N GLU A 125 -20.69 1.20 -5.31
CA GLU A 125 -21.27 2.12 -4.33
C GLU A 125 -20.69 1.86 -2.93
N LYS A 126 -20.54 0.59 -2.55
CA LYS A 126 -19.89 0.21 -1.29
C LYS A 126 -18.41 0.61 -1.26
N LEU A 127 -17.69 0.40 -2.38
CA LEU A 127 -16.30 0.81 -2.48
C LEU A 127 -16.17 2.34 -2.38
N MET A 128 -17.04 3.08 -3.07
CA MET A 128 -17.14 4.53 -2.96
C MET A 128 -17.37 4.95 -1.51
N HIS A 129 -18.35 4.33 -0.83
CA HIS A 129 -18.63 4.61 0.58
C HIS A 129 -17.41 4.32 1.48
N THR A 130 -16.68 3.25 1.21
CA THR A 130 -15.44 2.92 1.95
C THR A 130 -14.41 4.04 1.82
N TYR A 131 -14.16 4.54 0.61
CA TYR A 131 -13.21 5.62 0.40
C TYR A 131 -13.70 6.99 0.93
N GLN A 132 -15.00 7.21 0.99
CA GLN A 132 -15.59 8.41 1.60
C GLN A 132 -15.35 8.49 3.12
N GLN A 133 -14.99 7.37 3.78
CA GLN A 133 -14.60 7.36 5.20
C GLN A 133 -13.20 7.94 5.44
N ILE A 134 -12.39 8.19 4.41
CA ILE A 134 -11.07 8.83 4.54
C ILE A 134 -11.27 10.22 5.17
N PRO A 135 -10.71 10.50 6.36
CA PRO A 135 -10.88 11.80 7.03
C PRO A 135 -10.33 12.97 6.21
N ASP A 136 -10.96 14.14 6.31
CA ASP A 136 -10.54 15.33 5.58
C ASP A 136 -9.22 15.94 6.07
N ASP A 137 -8.79 15.56 7.27
CA ASP A 137 -7.53 15.99 7.89
C ASP A 137 -6.39 14.97 7.72
N THR A 138 -6.53 14.00 6.82
CA THR A 138 -5.50 13.02 6.50
C THR A 138 -4.32 13.68 5.80
N ASP A 139 -3.12 13.57 6.38
CA ASP A 139 -1.89 14.05 5.73
C ASP A 139 -1.34 13.03 4.74
N ILE A 140 -1.29 11.75 5.14
CA ILE A 140 -0.74 10.64 4.35
C ILE A 140 -1.78 9.54 4.26
N LEU A 141 -2.19 9.24 3.04
CA LEU A 141 -3.10 8.15 2.72
C LEU A 141 -2.31 6.95 2.18
N LEU A 142 -2.54 5.78 2.77
CA LEU A 142 -2.06 4.50 2.26
C LEU A 142 -3.24 3.73 1.68
N THR A 143 -3.18 3.40 0.39
CA THR A 143 -4.10 2.48 -0.28
C THR A 143 -3.30 1.37 -0.93
N HIS A 144 -3.90 0.19 -1.17
CA HIS A 144 -3.18 -0.81 -1.95
C HIS A 144 -3.32 -0.52 -3.44
N CYS A 145 -4.54 -0.39 -3.94
CA CYS A 145 -4.81 -0.04 -5.33
C CYS A 145 -4.55 1.45 -5.59
N PRO A 146 -3.91 1.82 -6.72
CA PRO A 146 -3.74 3.21 -7.14
C PRO A 146 -5.07 3.87 -7.52
N PRO A 147 -5.18 5.21 -7.48
CA PRO A 147 -6.29 5.92 -8.13
C PRO A 147 -6.15 5.84 -9.66
N PHE A 148 -7.27 5.68 -10.37
CA PHE A 148 -7.30 5.53 -11.82
C PHE A 148 -6.58 6.68 -12.56
N GLY A 149 -5.72 6.32 -13.49
CA GLY A 149 -4.96 7.25 -14.33
C GLY A 149 -3.76 7.90 -13.64
N ILE A 150 -3.36 7.44 -12.45
CA ILE A 150 -2.21 7.99 -11.70
C ILE A 150 -1.27 6.85 -11.31
N LEU A 151 -0.14 6.72 -12.01
CA LEU A 151 0.89 5.69 -11.78
C LEU A 151 0.29 4.27 -11.65
N ASP A 152 -0.67 3.96 -12.52
CA ASP A 152 -1.50 2.76 -12.48
C ASP A 152 -1.43 1.94 -13.78
N LYS A 153 -0.38 2.15 -14.59
CA LYS A 153 -0.23 1.45 -15.87
C LYS A 153 0.44 0.10 -15.69
N SER A 154 -0.22 -0.94 -16.22
CA SER A 154 0.46 -2.18 -16.59
C SER A 154 1.13 -1.99 -17.96
N HIS A 155 2.34 -2.48 -18.09
CA HIS A 155 3.11 -2.47 -19.33
C HIS A 155 3.20 -3.85 -20.00
N GLN A 156 2.56 -4.87 -19.38
CA GLN A 156 2.52 -6.22 -19.94
C GLN A 156 1.40 -6.35 -20.98
N PRO A 157 1.72 -6.76 -22.20
CA PRO A 157 0.71 -7.16 -23.18
C PRO A 157 -0.13 -8.33 -22.65
N ASN A 158 -1.43 -8.25 -22.85
CA ASN A 158 -2.35 -9.37 -22.59
C ASN A 158 -3.29 -9.56 -23.79
N TYR A 159 -4.14 -10.58 -23.75
CA TYR A 159 -5.04 -10.91 -24.87
C TYR A 159 -6.01 -9.77 -25.22
N SER A 160 -6.51 -9.05 -24.22
CA SER A 160 -7.42 -7.91 -24.40
C SER A 160 -6.72 -6.59 -24.68
N ASN A 161 -5.42 -6.49 -24.32
CA ASN A 161 -4.59 -5.30 -24.53
C ASN A 161 -3.20 -5.69 -25.04
N PRO A 162 -3.05 -5.88 -26.36
CA PRO A 162 -1.76 -6.27 -26.97
C PRO A 162 -0.65 -5.23 -26.85
N THR A 163 -0.96 -3.99 -26.54
CA THR A 163 0.04 -2.92 -26.33
C THR A 163 0.60 -2.89 -24.92
N GLY A 164 -0.09 -3.52 -23.96
CA GLY A 164 0.29 -3.55 -22.56
C GLY A 164 0.01 -2.26 -21.76
N GLU A 165 -0.35 -1.17 -22.40
CA GLU A 165 -0.60 0.10 -21.73
C GLU A 165 -2.06 0.22 -21.26
N GLU A 166 -2.37 -0.31 -20.07
CA GLU A 166 -3.70 -0.27 -19.47
C GLU A 166 -3.66 0.37 -18.08
N CYS A 167 -4.58 1.32 -17.84
CA CYS A 167 -4.80 1.90 -16.51
C CYS A 167 -5.71 0.99 -15.70
N LEU A 168 -5.21 0.49 -14.57
CA LEU A 168 -5.88 -0.52 -13.73
C LEU A 168 -6.29 -0.01 -12.34
N GLY A 169 -6.14 1.29 -12.09
CA GLY A 169 -6.47 1.91 -10.81
C GLY A 169 -7.98 2.03 -10.55
N SER A 170 -8.31 2.36 -9.29
CA SER A 170 -9.70 2.56 -8.84
C SER A 170 -10.25 3.91 -9.28
N LYS A 171 -11.37 3.88 -10.04
CA LYS A 171 -12.14 5.07 -10.42
C LYS A 171 -12.84 5.69 -9.22
N GLU A 172 -13.28 4.88 -8.26
CA GLU A 172 -13.94 5.31 -7.04
C GLU A 172 -12.96 6.09 -6.13
N LEU A 173 -11.74 5.56 -5.96
CA LEU A 173 -10.69 6.28 -5.22
C LEU A 173 -10.34 7.60 -5.90
N LYS A 174 -10.16 7.58 -7.23
CA LYS A 174 -9.87 8.81 -8.00
C LYS A 174 -10.95 9.86 -7.79
N LYS A 175 -12.23 9.48 -7.86
CA LYS A 175 -13.35 10.39 -7.66
C LYS A 175 -13.35 11.00 -6.25
N VAL A 176 -13.15 10.19 -5.20
CA VAL A 176 -13.08 10.70 -3.81
C VAL A 176 -11.91 11.68 -3.62
N LEU A 177 -10.74 11.39 -4.22
CA LEU A 177 -9.59 12.30 -4.14
C LEU A 177 -9.82 13.61 -4.91
N ASP A 178 -10.54 13.57 -6.03
CA ASP A 178 -10.95 14.78 -6.76
C ASP A 178 -11.90 15.64 -5.93
N GLU A 179 -12.95 15.04 -5.34
CA GLU A 179 -13.88 15.71 -4.43
C GLU A 179 -13.18 16.33 -3.22
N LYS A 180 -12.17 15.66 -2.64
CA LYS A 180 -11.33 16.22 -1.57
C LYS A 180 -10.48 17.39 -2.05
N THR A 181 -9.98 17.32 -3.28
CA THR A 181 -9.21 18.41 -3.89
C THR A 181 -10.07 19.65 -4.10
N GLU A 182 -11.30 19.50 -4.60
CA GLU A 182 -12.27 20.58 -4.75
C GLU A 182 -12.59 21.27 -3.41
N ARG A 183 -12.67 20.50 -2.32
CA ARG A 183 -12.89 21.00 -0.96
C ARG A 183 -11.61 21.48 -0.26
N ASN A 184 -10.45 21.38 -0.93
CA ASN A 184 -9.12 21.73 -0.40
C ASN A 184 -8.74 20.96 0.88
N CYS A 185 -9.16 19.69 0.96
CA CYS A 185 -8.87 18.75 2.06
C CYS A 185 -8.21 17.45 1.58
N GLN A 186 -7.52 17.50 0.43
CA GLN A 186 -6.79 16.36 -0.13
C GLN A 186 -5.57 16.01 0.72
N PRO A 187 -5.20 14.71 0.80
CA PRO A 187 -3.95 14.28 1.42
C PRO A 187 -2.73 14.94 0.75
N LYS A 188 -1.68 15.21 1.53
CA LYS A 188 -0.40 15.70 0.99
C LYS A 188 0.36 14.61 0.24
N VAL A 189 0.22 13.35 0.70
CA VAL A 189 0.80 12.17 0.08
C VAL A 189 -0.25 11.07 -0.05
N VAL A 190 -0.31 10.41 -1.20
CA VAL A 190 -1.05 9.18 -1.43
C VAL A 190 -0.06 8.12 -1.91
N ALA A 191 0.15 7.07 -1.11
CA ALA A 191 1.08 5.99 -1.44
C ALA A 191 0.32 4.67 -1.61
N PHE A 192 0.68 3.93 -2.66
CA PHE A 192 0.03 2.70 -3.07
C PHE A 192 1.04 1.73 -3.72
N GLY A 193 0.58 0.54 -4.11
CA GLY A 193 1.31 -0.46 -4.85
C GLY A 193 0.45 -1.12 -5.91
N HIS A 194 0.33 -2.46 -5.88
CA HIS A 194 -0.58 -3.29 -6.69
C HIS A 194 -0.25 -3.32 -8.20
N ILE A 195 -0.05 -2.19 -8.84
CA ILE A 195 0.29 -2.10 -10.27
C ILE A 195 1.79 -1.93 -10.42
N HIS A 196 2.48 -3.06 -10.63
CA HIS A 196 3.94 -3.15 -10.59
C HIS A 196 4.62 -2.37 -11.72
N GLY A 197 3.96 -2.20 -12.87
CA GLY A 197 4.55 -1.53 -14.05
C GLY A 197 4.95 -0.08 -13.81
N ASP A 198 4.26 0.62 -12.92
CA ASP A 198 4.62 1.97 -12.49
C ASP A 198 5.31 2.00 -11.11
N GLY A 199 5.76 0.86 -10.60
CA GLY A 199 6.47 0.75 -9.33
C GLY A 199 7.73 1.62 -9.26
N GLY A 200 8.02 2.13 -8.06
CA GLY A 200 9.18 3.00 -7.83
C GLY A 200 9.08 4.41 -8.43
N LYS A 201 7.90 4.82 -8.93
CA LYS A 201 7.64 6.14 -9.50
C LYS A 201 6.87 7.04 -8.54
N LYS A 202 7.05 8.34 -8.68
CA LYS A 202 6.28 9.37 -7.98
C LYS A 202 5.91 10.51 -8.90
N GLU A 203 4.73 11.08 -8.68
CA GLU A 203 4.20 12.19 -9.46
C GLU A 203 3.49 13.21 -8.54
N LYS A 204 3.71 14.50 -8.77
CA LYS A 204 3.01 15.56 -8.02
C LYS A 204 1.89 16.14 -8.86
N ILE A 205 0.65 16.00 -8.39
CA ILE A 205 -0.54 16.60 -9.02
C ILE A 205 -1.15 17.60 -8.04
N GLY A 206 -1.15 18.86 -8.39
CA GLY A 206 -1.60 19.93 -7.50
C GLY A 206 -0.80 19.97 -6.19
N LYS A 207 -1.48 19.78 -5.06
CA LYS A 207 -0.86 19.76 -3.72
C LYS A 207 -0.48 18.35 -3.24
N THR A 208 -0.93 17.30 -3.93
CA THR A 208 -0.73 15.91 -3.55
C THR A 208 0.47 15.29 -4.29
N LEU A 209 1.33 14.59 -3.55
CA LEU A 209 2.36 13.72 -4.09
C LEU A 209 1.82 12.28 -4.13
N TYR A 210 1.74 11.69 -5.31
CA TYR A 210 1.37 10.30 -5.52
C TYR A 210 2.63 9.45 -5.64
N ILE A 211 2.61 8.26 -5.01
CA ILE A 211 3.77 7.35 -4.94
C ILE A 211 3.27 5.93 -5.22
N ASN A 212 3.73 5.33 -6.32
CA ASN A 212 3.63 3.89 -6.47
C ASN A 212 4.89 3.26 -5.84
N ALA A 213 4.70 2.62 -4.70
CA ALA A 213 5.77 2.10 -3.85
C ALA A 213 6.11 0.63 -4.11
N SER A 214 5.54 0.01 -5.17
CA SER A 214 5.80 -1.39 -5.50
C SER A 214 7.28 -1.63 -5.72
N LEU A 215 7.85 -2.58 -4.95
CA LEU A 215 9.25 -3.00 -5.10
C LEU A 215 9.43 -3.99 -6.24
N CYS A 216 8.42 -4.83 -6.49
CA CYS A 216 8.43 -5.77 -7.59
C CYS A 216 8.08 -5.10 -8.91
N ASP A 217 8.76 -5.52 -9.98
CA ASP A 217 8.30 -5.32 -11.35
C ASP A 217 7.19 -6.33 -11.71
N GLU A 218 6.71 -6.29 -12.95
CA GLU A 218 5.64 -7.16 -13.44
C GLU A 218 6.04 -8.65 -13.56
N TYR A 219 7.32 -8.98 -13.34
CA TYR A 219 7.83 -10.36 -13.24
C TYR A 219 8.07 -10.81 -11.79
N TYR A 220 7.62 -10.00 -10.81
CA TYR A 220 7.86 -10.20 -9.38
C TYR A 220 9.35 -10.13 -8.99
N ASP A 221 10.17 -9.47 -9.78
CA ASP A 221 11.56 -9.18 -9.43
C ASP A 221 11.64 -7.83 -8.69
N PRO A 222 12.37 -7.72 -7.56
CA PRO A 222 12.47 -6.49 -6.75
C PRO A 222 13.46 -5.51 -7.37
N THR A 223 13.08 -4.94 -8.51
CA THR A 223 13.94 -4.05 -9.32
C THR A 223 13.55 -2.58 -9.21
N ASN A 224 12.37 -2.28 -8.66
CA ASN A 224 11.87 -0.92 -8.57
C ASN A 224 12.56 -0.13 -7.44
N SER A 225 12.63 1.18 -7.62
CA SER A 225 13.31 2.09 -6.68
C SER A 225 12.51 2.30 -5.40
N ILE A 226 13.20 2.28 -4.25
CA ILE A 226 12.63 2.68 -2.97
C ILE A 226 12.47 4.19 -2.94
N ILE A 227 11.30 4.67 -2.52
CA ILE A 227 11.01 6.10 -2.47
C ILE A 227 11.06 6.60 -1.03
N SER A 228 11.85 7.62 -0.80
CA SER A 228 11.86 8.39 0.46
C SER A 228 11.60 9.86 0.18
N ILE A 229 10.94 10.51 1.13
CA ILE A 229 10.66 11.94 1.09
C ILE A 229 10.97 12.59 2.43
N ASP A 230 11.26 13.89 2.41
CA ASP A 230 11.25 14.75 3.59
C ASP A 230 9.85 15.37 3.73
N PHE A 231 9.20 15.14 4.88
CA PHE A 231 7.81 15.57 5.16
C PHE A 231 7.78 16.63 6.27
#